data_e8fe8ca8b64c70be9509762444b1f131
#
_entry.id   e8fe8ca8b64c70be9509762444b1f131
#
_cell.length_a   1.000
_cell.length_b   1.000
_cell.length_c   1.000
_cell.angle_alpha   90.00
_cell.angle_beta   90.00
_cell.angle_gamma   90.00
#
_symmetry.space_group_name_H-M   'P 1'
#
loop_
_entity.id
_entity.type
_entity.pdbx_description
1 polymer ?
#
loop_
_entity_poly.entity_id
_entity_poly.type
_entity_poly.pdbx_seq_one_letter_code
_entity_poly.pdbx_strand_id
1 'polypeptide(L)'
;QNSAKASPLKEIWAGLLATYQDKVILNVLAINFVSSIFNAGAFMTVYPFIIKRVYDGDAFILSVLMAIFFAGAAVSNALLLKFMPLRSPGKVFLIMQLSRIVVLFLLWLQPAWWLLVVATIGWGLNMGVTTNLARAIVQESAQEAYRGRILSAFSVGMLGSAPIGAILLGWLTEEYGTSDALVPAMF
;
A
#
# COMPACT_ATOMS: atom_id res chain seq x y z
N GLN A 1 -34.67 -18.40 10.59
CA GLN A 1 -34.33 -18.99 9.29
C GLN A 1 -32.82 -19.28 9.28
N ASN A 2 -32.48 -20.59 9.29
CA ASN A 2 -31.10 -21.09 9.23
C ASN A 2 -30.53 -20.79 7.84
N SER A 3 -29.79 -19.69 7.68
CA SER A 3 -28.90 -19.55 6.54
C SER A 3 -27.66 -20.40 6.83
N ALA A 4 -27.55 -21.53 6.15
CA ALA A 4 -26.38 -22.37 6.18
C ALA A 4 -25.14 -21.47 5.94
N LYS A 5 -24.25 -21.39 6.95
CA LYS A 5 -22.96 -20.66 6.83
C LYS A 5 -22.18 -21.28 5.68
N ALA A 6 -22.15 -20.60 4.53
CA ALA A 6 -21.32 -20.97 3.42
C ALA A 6 -19.86 -21.03 3.91
N SER A 7 -19.08 -22.02 3.42
CA SER A 7 -17.69 -22.12 3.85
C SER A 7 -16.94 -20.80 3.51
N PRO A 8 -16.00 -20.35 4.34
CA PRO A 8 -15.25 -19.09 4.10
C PRO A 8 -14.64 -19.02 2.71
N LEU A 9 -14.19 -20.15 2.17
CA LEU A 9 -13.65 -20.25 0.81
C LEU A 9 -14.70 -19.99 -0.28
N LYS A 10 -15.95 -20.47 -0.10
CA LYS A 10 -17.05 -20.18 -1.03
C LYS A 10 -17.44 -18.71 -1.00
N GLU A 11 -17.36 -18.08 0.15
CA GLU A 11 -17.66 -16.65 0.29
C GLU A 11 -16.59 -15.78 -0.37
N ILE A 12 -15.30 -16.13 -0.20
CA ILE A 12 -14.19 -15.46 -0.89
C ILE A 12 -14.33 -15.63 -2.40
N TRP A 13 -14.63 -16.86 -2.87
CA TRP A 13 -14.80 -17.13 -4.29
C TRP A 13 -15.98 -16.35 -4.90
N ALA A 14 -17.10 -16.29 -4.20
CA ALA A 14 -18.25 -15.50 -4.63
C ALA A 14 -17.96 -13.99 -4.66
N GLY A 15 -17.14 -13.49 -3.71
CA GLY A 15 -16.64 -12.12 -3.72
C GLY A 15 -15.73 -11.82 -4.91
N LEU A 16 -14.81 -12.73 -5.22
CA LEU A 16 -13.94 -12.63 -6.40
C LEU A 16 -14.74 -12.64 -7.71
N LEU A 17 -15.75 -13.50 -7.81
CA LEU A 17 -16.63 -13.58 -8.99
C LEU A 17 -17.43 -12.27 -9.18
N ALA A 18 -17.99 -11.73 -8.10
CA ALA A 18 -18.68 -10.44 -8.13
C ALA A 18 -17.75 -9.27 -8.48
N THR A 19 -16.49 -9.32 -8.03
CA THR A 19 -15.45 -8.36 -8.38
C THR A 19 -15.14 -8.39 -9.88
N TYR A 20 -15.10 -9.58 -10.49
CA TYR A 20 -14.77 -9.74 -11.90
C TYR A 20 -15.83 -9.11 -12.84
N GLN A 21 -17.07 -8.95 -12.35
CA GLN A 21 -18.17 -8.36 -13.12
C GLN A 21 -18.14 -6.83 -13.11
N ASP A 22 -17.49 -6.20 -12.14
CA ASP A 22 -17.35 -4.74 -12.03
C ASP A 22 -15.92 -4.31 -12.35
N LYS A 23 -15.75 -3.70 -13.53
CA LYS A 23 -14.42 -3.25 -14.01
C LYS A 23 -13.77 -2.21 -13.10
N VAL A 24 -14.56 -1.38 -12.43
CA VAL A 24 -14.02 -0.35 -11.52
C VAL A 24 -13.42 -1.02 -10.30
N ILE A 25 -14.17 -1.92 -9.67
CA ILE A 25 -13.71 -2.67 -8.50
C ILE A 25 -12.49 -3.52 -8.87
N LEU A 26 -12.55 -4.25 -9.99
CA LEU A 26 -11.46 -5.09 -10.46
C LEU A 26 -10.17 -4.29 -10.68
N ASN A 27 -10.26 -3.15 -11.38
CA ASN A 27 -9.08 -2.32 -11.66
C ASN A 27 -8.49 -1.72 -10.36
N VAL A 28 -9.33 -1.22 -9.46
CA VAL A 28 -8.84 -0.66 -8.18
C VAL A 28 -8.20 -1.75 -7.33
N LEU A 29 -8.81 -2.94 -7.25
CA LEU A 29 -8.23 -4.07 -6.52
C LEU A 29 -6.92 -4.55 -7.13
N ALA A 30 -6.85 -4.69 -8.45
CA ALA A 30 -5.64 -5.12 -9.15
C ALA A 30 -4.50 -4.12 -8.96
N ILE A 31 -4.74 -2.83 -9.19
CA ILE A 31 -3.74 -1.77 -9.00
C ILE A 31 -3.30 -1.74 -7.53
N ASN A 32 -4.25 -1.79 -6.60
CA ASN A 32 -3.93 -1.75 -5.18
C ASN A 32 -3.14 -2.99 -4.74
N PHE A 33 -3.51 -4.18 -5.22
CA PHE A 33 -2.81 -5.42 -4.86
C PHE A 33 -1.37 -5.44 -5.39
N VAL A 34 -1.18 -5.16 -6.67
CA VAL A 34 0.16 -5.09 -7.28
C VAL A 34 1.00 -4.02 -6.60
N SER A 35 0.44 -2.81 -6.44
CA SER A 35 1.10 -1.73 -5.71
C SER A 35 1.45 -2.11 -4.27
N SER A 36 0.59 -2.86 -3.59
CA SER A 36 0.83 -3.28 -2.20
C SER A 36 1.97 -4.29 -2.09
N ILE A 37 2.13 -5.20 -3.06
CA ILE A 37 3.27 -6.14 -3.10
C ILE A 37 4.59 -5.34 -3.09
N PHE A 38 4.74 -4.44 -4.04
CA PHE A 38 5.96 -3.65 -4.17
C PHE A 38 6.16 -2.66 -3.02
N ASN A 39 5.10 -1.98 -2.61
CA ASN A 39 5.17 -1.03 -1.50
C ASN A 39 5.48 -1.71 -0.15
N ALA A 40 4.84 -2.84 0.14
CA ALA A 40 5.11 -3.60 1.36
C ALA A 40 6.53 -4.18 1.37
N GLY A 41 6.99 -4.73 0.24
CA GLY A 41 8.36 -5.21 0.09
C GLY A 41 9.39 -4.08 0.22
N ALA A 42 9.15 -2.93 -0.41
CA ALA A 42 10.01 -1.76 -0.29
C ALA A 42 10.10 -1.28 1.16
N PHE A 43 8.97 -1.19 1.87
CA PHE A 43 8.93 -0.72 3.25
C PHE A 43 9.49 -1.73 4.25
N MET A 44 9.12 -3.02 4.12
CA MET A 44 9.49 -4.03 5.12
C MET A 44 10.90 -4.60 4.92
N THR A 45 11.41 -4.56 3.69
CA THR A 45 12.70 -5.18 3.35
C THR A 45 13.73 -4.17 2.89
N VAL A 46 13.44 -3.44 1.80
CA VAL A 46 14.45 -2.56 1.20
C VAL A 46 14.76 -1.36 2.10
N TYR A 47 13.76 -0.73 2.67
CA TYR A 47 13.93 0.47 3.51
C TYR A 47 14.82 0.22 4.74
N PRO A 48 14.65 -0.84 5.54
CA PRO A 48 15.58 -1.19 6.61
C PRO A 48 17.01 -1.42 6.12
N PHE A 49 17.19 -2.04 4.96
CA PHE A 49 18.52 -2.22 4.38
C PHE A 49 19.13 -0.90 3.93
N ILE A 50 18.37 0.02 3.35
CA ILE A 50 18.84 1.36 3.02
C ILE A 50 19.34 2.07 4.28
N ILE A 51 18.55 2.09 5.35
CA ILE A 51 18.93 2.74 6.61
C ILE A 51 20.22 2.15 7.16
N LYS A 52 20.34 0.83 7.16
CA LYS A 52 21.51 0.13 7.71
C LYS A 52 22.76 0.22 6.82
N ARG A 53 22.62 0.01 5.50
CA ARG A 53 23.77 -0.14 4.60
C ARG A 53 24.21 1.16 3.96
N VAL A 54 23.27 2.10 3.73
CA VAL A 54 23.57 3.37 3.05
C VAL A 54 23.80 4.49 4.05
N TYR A 55 23.01 4.52 5.13
CA TYR A 55 23.06 5.59 6.13
C TYR A 55 23.77 5.19 7.42
N ASP A 56 24.25 3.95 7.52
CA ASP A 56 24.92 3.39 8.71
C ASP A 56 24.05 3.55 10.00
N GLY A 57 22.72 3.52 9.78
CA GLY A 57 21.74 3.69 10.85
C GLY A 57 21.54 2.41 11.66
N ASP A 58 21.29 2.58 12.94
CA ASP A 58 20.99 1.50 13.87
C ASP A 58 19.48 1.20 13.97
N ALA A 59 19.11 0.24 14.82
CA ALA A 59 17.72 -0.14 15.05
C ALA A 59 16.90 1.00 15.67
N PHE A 60 17.53 1.90 16.44
CA PHE A 60 16.84 3.04 17.02
C PHE A 60 16.45 4.06 15.95
N ILE A 61 17.38 4.41 15.07
CA ILE A 61 17.12 5.31 13.93
C ILE A 61 16.02 4.74 13.04
N LEU A 62 16.07 3.45 12.71
CA LEU A 62 15.03 2.80 11.94
C LEU A 62 13.67 2.90 12.65
N SER A 63 13.61 2.66 13.95
CA SER A 63 12.37 2.75 14.72
C SER A 63 11.78 4.15 14.74
N VAL A 64 12.62 5.18 14.85
CA VAL A 64 12.20 6.59 14.77
C VAL A 64 11.63 6.91 13.38
N LEU A 65 12.29 6.48 12.32
CA LEU A 65 11.82 6.69 10.95
C LEU A 65 10.50 5.94 10.66
N MET A 66 10.35 4.73 11.20
CA MET A 66 9.07 4.01 11.13
C MET A 66 7.97 4.73 11.90
N ALA A 67 8.27 5.28 13.08
CA ALA A 67 7.31 6.08 13.83
C ALA A 67 6.89 7.35 13.06
N ILE A 68 7.82 8.02 12.39
CA ILE A 68 7.56 9.17 11.52
C ILE A 68 6.65 8.77 10.34
N PHE A 69 6.93 7.64 9.71
CA PHE A 69 6.10 7.09 8.63
C PHE A 69 4.66 6.85 9.08
N PHE A 70 4.47 6.13 10.20
CA PHE A 70 3.12 5.85 10.72
C PHE A 70 2.41 7.10 11.24
N ALA A 71 3.15 8.08 11.81
CA ALA A 71 2.60 9.38 12.17
C ALA A 71 2.09 10.13 10.92
N GLY A 72 2.85 10.11 9.82
CA GLY A 72 2.41 10.64 8.53
C GLY A 72 1.11 9.98 8.04
N ALA A 73 1.03 8.65 8.11
CA ALA A 73 -0.18 7.91 7.75
C ALA A 73 -1.37 8.29 8.64
N ALA A 74 -1.17 8.43 9.96
CA ALA A 74 -2.22 8.85 10.87
C ALA A 74 -2.72 10.28 10.58
N VAL A 75 -1.81 11.21 10.32
CA VAL A 75 -2.14 12.59 9.95
C VAL A 75 -2.93 12.63 8.65
N SER A 76 -2.50 11.88 7.62
CA SER A 76 -3.22 11.85 6.34
C SER A 76 -4.62 11.25 6.48
N ASN A 77 -4.80 10.25 7.34
CA ASN A 77 -6.10 9.68 7.63
C ASN A 77 -7.03 10.70 8.31
N ALA A 78 -6.52 11.44 9.29
CA ALA A 78 -7.29 12.50 9.95
C ALA A 78 -7.66 13.63 8.98
N LEU A 79 -6.74 14.04 8.10
CA LEU A 79 -7.02 15.02 7.07
C LEU A 79 -8.05 14.51 6.05
N LEU A 80 -7.94 13.27 5.62
CA LEU A 80 -8.89 12.67 4.68
C LEU A 80 -10.31 12.68 5.23
N LEU A 81 -10.51 12.37 6.51
CA LEU A 81 -11.83 12.44 7.17
C LEU A 81 -12.43 13.83 7.11
N LYS A 82 -11.61 14.88 7.23
CA LYS A 82 -12.06 16.28 7.15
C LYS A 82 -12.51 16.68 5.73
N PHE A 83 -11.92 16.10 4.71
CA PHE A 83 -12.20 16.44 3.31
C PHE A 83 -13.20 15.48 2.62
N MET A 84 -13.65 14.43 3.29
CA MET A 84 -14.69 13.54 2.76
C MET A 84 -16.07 14.20 2.84
N PRO A 85 -16.98 13.95 1.88
CA PRO A 85 -16.81 13.12 0.69
C PRO A 85 -16.05 13.86 -0.43
N LEU A 86 -15.13 13.15 -1.09
CA LEU A 86 -14.37 13.70 -2.22
C LEU A 86 -15.20 13.68 -3.51
N ARG A 87 -15.10 14.74 -4.30
CA ARG A 87 -15.79 14.82 -5.62
C ARG A 87 -15.29 13.77 -6.63
N SER A 88 -14.04 13.35 -6.52
CA SER A 88 -13.40 12.43 -7.48
C SER A 88 -12.36 11.55 -6.78
N PRO A 89 -12.77 10.59 -5.93
CA PRO A 89 -11.85 9.78 -5.14
C PRO A 89 -10.87 8.98 -6.01
N GLY A 90 -11.31 8.47 -7.16
CA GLY A 90 -10.45 7.75 -8.10
C GLY A 90 -9.32 8.60 -8.68
N LYS A 91 -9.56 9.89 -8.99
CA LYS A 91 -8.50 10.79 -9.46
C LYS A 91 -7.47 11.05 -8.36
N VAL A 92 -7.92 11.29 -7.13
CA VAL A 92 -7.02 11.49 -5.98
C VAL A 92 -6.20 10.22 -5.73
N PHE A 93 -6.81 9.04 -5.79
CA PHE A 93 -6.11 7.77 -5.68
C PHE A 93 -4.99 7.62 -6.72
N LEU A 94 -5.25 7.91 -7.99
CA LEU A 94 -4.25 7.84 -9.06
C LEU A 94 -3.13 8.87 -8.86
N ILE A 95 -3.46 10.11 -8.48
CA ILE A 95 -2.45 11.14 -8.17
C ILE A 95 -1.55 10.68 -7.03
N MET A 96 -2.11 10.06 -5.99
CA MET A 96 -1.33 9.51 -4.90
C MET A 96 -0.44 8.35 -5.34
N GLN A 97 -0.91 7.47 -6.22
CA GLN A 97 -0.08 6.41 -6.80
C GLN A 97 1.11 7.00 -7.58
N LEU A 98 0.89 8.06 -8.37
CA LEU A 98 1.96 8.74 -9.09
C LEU A 98 2.93 9.47 -8.12
N SER A 99 2.41 10.12 -7.06
CA SER A 99 3.27 10.80 -6.08
C SER A 99 4.20 9.82 -5.34
N ARG A 100 3.80 8.55 -5.19
CA ARG A 100 4.66 7.51 -4.64
C ARG A 100 5.90 7.27 -5.48
N ILE A 101 5.81 7.35 -6.81
CA ILE A 101 6.98 7.25 -7.70
C ILE A 101 8.03 8.28 -7.32
N VAL A 102 7.60 9.53 -7.06
CA VAL A 102 8.51 10.60 -6.65
C VAL A 102 9.19 10.29 -5.32
N VAL A 103 8.44 9.77 -4.35
CA VAL A 103 8.98 9.41 -3.03
C VAL A 103 10.01 8.28 -3.15
N LEU A 104 9.69 7.22 -3.89
CA LEU A 104 10.59 6.08 -4.06
C LEU A 104 11.82 6.47 -4.90
N PHE A 105 11.66 7.34 -5.88
CA PHE A 105 12.77 7.89 -6.65
C PHE A 105 13.71 8.73 -5.78
N LEU A 106 13.15 9.57 -4.88
CA LEU A 106 13.97 10.29 -3.91
C LEU A 106 14.76 9.34 -3.00
N LEU A 107 14.15 8.25 -2.53
CA LEU A 107 14.85 7.26 -1.72
C LEU A 107 15.95 6.52 -2.51
N TRP A 108 15.69 6.25 -3.79
CA TRP A 108 16.68 5.63 -4.68
C TRP A 108 17.92 6.49 -4.88
N LEU A 109 17.77 7.82 -4.94
CA LEU A 109 18.88 8.77 -5.05
C LEU A 109 19.75 8.87 -3.80
N GLN A 110 19.43 8.14 -2.73
CA GLN A 110 20.16 8.16 -1.46
C GLN A 110 20.39 9.59 -0.95
N PRO A 111 19.34 10.37 -0.70
CA PRO A 111 19.44 11.78 -0.40
C PRO A 111 20.08 12.05 0.96
N ALA A 112 20.43 13.32 1.23
CA ALA A 112 20.86 13.74 2.56
C ALA A 112 19.81 13.40 3.63
N TRP A 113 20.22 13.19 4.87
CA TRP A 113 19.37 12.76 6.00
C TRP A 113 18.06 13.54 6.15
N TRP A 114 18.09 14.85 6.02
CA TRP A 114 16.89 15.67 6.14
C TRP A 114 15.87 15.36 5.04
N LEU A 115 16.33 15.08 3.83
CA LEU A 115 15.46 14.77 2.70
C LEU A 115 14.92 13.33 2.80
N LEU A 116 15.70 12.41 3.38
CA LEU A 116 15.24 11.07 3.74
C LEU A 116 14.05 11.14 4.71
N VAL A 117 14.14 11.98 5.75
CA VAL A 117 13.04 12.20 6.70
C VAL A 117 11.81 12.78 5.98
N VAL A 118 11.99 13.78 5.13
CA VAL A 118 10.89 14.37 4.34
C VAL A 118 10.24 13.33 3.41
N ALA A 119 11.05 12.51 2.72
CA ALA A 119 10.55 11.43 1.89
C ALA A 119 9.77 10.39 2.71
N THR A 120 10.25 10.06 3.90
CA THR A 120 9.56 9.12 4.82
C THR A 120 8.20 9.68 5.28
N ILE A 121 8.12 10.96 5.62
CA ILE A 121 6.84 11.63 5.93
C ILE A 121 5.91 11.55 4.72
N GLY A 122 6.40 11.94 3.55
CA GLY A 122 5.65 11.89 2.29
C GLY A 122 5.13 10.50 1.97
N TRP A 123 5.94 9.47 2.21
CA TRP A 123 5.53 8.08 2.02
C TRP A 123 4.42 7.67 2.99
N GLY A 124 4.54 8.03 4.26
CA GLY A 124 3.50 7.79 5.27
C GLY A 124 2.17 8.48 4.90
N LEU A 125 2.22 9.77 4.55
CA LEU A 125 1.05 10.53 4.08
C LEU A 125 0.38 9.84 2.88
N ASN A 126 1.18 9.43 1.90
CA ASN A 126 0.71 8.74 0.70
C ASN A 126 0.02 7.42 1.05
N MET A 127 0.64 6.59 1.90
CA MET A 127 0.07 5.30 2.31
C MET A 127 -1.29 5.46 2.98
N GLY A 128 -1.43 6.42 3.90
CA GLY A 128 -2.71 6.63 4.58
C GLY A 128 -3.83 7.01 3.62
N VAL A 129 -3.56 7.92 2.68
CA VAL A 129 -4.57 8.32 1.67
C VAL A 129 -4.90 7.16 0.73
N THR A 130 -3.89 6.51 0.14
CA THR A 130 -4.11 5.47 -0.89
C THR A 130 -4.87 4.28 -0.35
N THR A 131 -4.53 3.79 0.85
CA THR A 131 -5.19 2.64 1.46
C THR A 131 -6.66 2.92 1.76
N ASN A 132 -6.96 4.11 2.31
CA ASN A 132 -8.35 4.46 2.63
C ASN A 132 -9.19 4.78 1.40
N LEU A 133 -8.62 5.46 0.40
CA LEU A 133 -9.34 5.73 -0.85
C LEU A 133 -9.62 4.44 -1.62
N ALA A 134 -8.66 3.53 -1.74
CA ALA A 134 -8.90 2.23 -2.36
C ALA A 134 -10.06 1.50 -1.69
N ARG A 135 -10.06 1.46 -0.35
CA ARG A 135 -11.12 0.83 0.43
C ARG A 135 -12.46 1.53 0.25
N ALA A 136 -12.49 2.87 0.27
CA ALA A 136 -13.71 3.65 0.08
C ALA A 136 -14.31 3.44 -1.31
N ILE A 137 -13.49 3.51 -2.38
CA ILE A 137 -13.93 3.27 -3.76
C ILE A 137 -14.54 1.88 -3.90
N VAL A 138 -13.86 0.86 -3.37
CA VAL A 138 -14.37 -0.52 -3.39
C VAL A 138 -15.69 -0.64 -2.63
N GLN A 139 -15.78 0.01 -1.47
CA GLN A 139 -16.98 -0.02 -0.63
C GLN A 139 -18.17 0.70 -1.27
N GLU A 140 -17.94 1.82 -1.95
CA GLU A 140 -18.99 2.58 -2.64
C GLU A 140 -19.47 1.89 -3.93
N SER A 141 -18.54 1.29 -4.68
CA SER A 141 -18.86 0.60 -5.93
C SER A 141 -19.48 -0.77 -5.72
N ALA A 142 -19.25 -1.41 -4.57
CA ALA A 142 -19.73 -2.75 -4.30
C ALA A 142 -21.24 -2.77 -4.00
N GLN A 143 -21.98 -3.67 -4.68
CA GLN A 143 -23.39 -3.94 -4.36
C GLN A 143 -23.53 -4.40 -2.89
N GLU A 144 -24.56 -3.97 -2.21
CA GLU A 144 -24.80 -4.27 -0.77
C GLU A 144 -24.69 -5.76 -0.45
N ALA A 145 -25.26 -6.62 -1.29
CA ALA A 145 -25.27 -8.07 -1.11
C ALA A 145 -23.87 -8.71 -1.10
N TYR A 146 -22.88 -8.09 -1.76
CA TYR A 146 -21.52 -8.63 -1.93
C TYR A 146 -20.45 -7.79 -1.25
N ARG A 147 -20.78 -6.62 -0.70
CA ARG A 147 -19.86 -5.64 -0.11
C ARG A 147 -18.92 -6.27 0.94
N GLY A 148 -19.46 -7.05 1.86
CA GLY A 148 -18.66 -7.73 2.89
C GLY A 148 -17.64 -8.70 2.29
N ARG A 149 -18.03 -9.46 1.26
CA ARG A 149 -17.17 -10.44 0.59
C ARG A 149 -16.05 -9.78 -0.20
N ILE A 150 -16.36 -8.68 -0.90
CA ILE A 150 -15.38 -7.90 -1.67
C ILE A 150 -14.37 -7.25 -0.72
N LEU A 151 -14.84 -6.68 0.41
CA LEU A 151 -13.94 -6.10 1.42
C LEU A 151 -13.07 -7.16 2.11
N SER A 152 -13.57 -8.38 2.29
CA SER A 152 -12.76 -9.50 2.79
C SER A 152 -11.67 -9.88 1.79
N ALA A 153 -12.00 -9.98 0.49
CA ALA A 153 -11.02 -10.24 -0.56
C ALA A 153 -9.96 -9.13 -0.63
N PHE A 154 -10.37 -7.86 -0.51
CA PHE A 154 -9.46 -6.71 -0.40
C PHE A 154 -8.49 -6.86 0.77
N SER A 155 -8.98 -7.20 1.96
CA SER A 155 -8.17 -7.35 3.17
C SER A 155 -7.19 -8.53 3.06
N VAL A 156 -7.64 -9.66 2.53
CA VAL A 156 -6.79 -10.84 2.27
C VAL A 156 -5.71 -10.50 1.24
N GLY A 157 -6.05 -9.79 0.17
CA GLY A 157 -5.09 -9.32 -0.82
C GLY A 157 -4.01 -8.42 -0.21
N MET A 158 -4.41 -7.47 0.63
CA MET A 158 -3.46 -6.58 1.31
C MET A 158 -2.53 -7.34 2.27
N LEU A 159 -3.08 -8.22 3.10
CA LEU A 159 -2.27 -9.03 4.04
C LEU A 159 -1.33 -9.99 3.31
N GLY A 160 -1.83 -10.63 2.22
CA GLY A 160 -1.04 -11.54 1.42
C GLY A 160 0.04 -10.86 0.57
N SER A 161 -0.11 -9.57 0.26
CA SER A 161 0.87 -8.83 -0.52
C SER A 161 2.20 -8.63 0.23
N ALA A 162 2.16 -8.50 1.55
CA ALA A 162 3.35 -8.21 2.36
C ALA A 162 4.42 -9.32 2.30
N PRO A 163 4.11 -10.60 2.57
CA PRO A 163 5.11 -11.67 2.46
C PRO A 163 5.60 -11.87 1.02
N ILE A 164 4.72 -11.74 0.02
CA ILE A 164 5.12 -11.82 -1.39
C ILE A 164 6.10 -10.70 -1.72
N GLY A 165 5.78 -9.47 -1.33
CA GLY A 165 6.64 -8.31 -1.54
C GLY A 165 7.98 -8.43 -0.82
N ALA A 166 7.98 -8.90 0.44
CA ALA A 166 9.19 -9.09 1.21
C ALA A 166 10.15 -10.11 0.57
N ILE A 167 9.62 -11.24 0.10
CA ILE A 167 10.42 -12.28 -0.59
C ILE A 167 10.95 -11.73 -1.91
N LEU A 168 10.09 -11.13 -2.74
CA LEU A 168 10.48 -10.61 -4.05
C LEU A 168 11.53 -9.50 -3.95
N LEU A 169 11.27 -8.48 -3.12
CA LEU A 169 12.20 -7.36 -3.00
C LEU A 169 13.43 -7.72 -2.17
N GLY A 170 13.34 -8.71 -1.28
CA GLY A 170 14.49 -9.29 -0.60
C GLY A 170 15.45 -9.94 -1.58
N TRP A 171 14.95 -10.79 -2.46
CA TRP A 171 15.74 -11.39 -3.54
C TRP A 171 16.35 -10.33 -4.47
N LEU A 172 15.57 -9.34 -4.91
CA LEU A 172 16.08 -8.25 -5.74
C LEU A 172 17.18 -7.44 -5.03
N THR A 173 17.08 -7.26 -3.71
CA THR A 173 18.08 -6.55 -2.92
C THR A 173 19.43 -7.31 -2.88
N GLU A 174 19.39 -8.63 -2.85
CA GLU A 174 20.60 -9.46 -2.88
C GLU A 174 21.24 -9.50 -4.26
N GLU A 175 20.43 -9.59 -5.32
CA GLU A 175 20.90 -9.75 -6.70
C GLU A 175 21.38 -8.43 -7.32
N TYR A 176 20.64 -7.33 -7.14
CA TYR A 176 20.87 -6.05 -7.83
C TYR A 176 21.34 -4.92 -6.90
N GLY A 177 21.34 -5.17 -5.60
CA GLY A 177 21.71 -4.16 -4.61
C GLY A 177 20.51 -3.42 -3.99
N THR A 178 20.78 -2.78 -2.85
CA THR A 178 19.73 -2.26 -1.96
C THR A 178 18.90 -1.15 -2.62
N SER A 179 19.52 -0.23 -3.33
CA SER A 179 18.79 0.91 -3.92
C SER A 179 18.06 0.52 -5.19
N ASP A 180 18.67 -0.32 -6.04
CA ASP A 180 18.06 -0.73 -7.30
C ASP A 180 16.85 -1.65 -7.12
N ALA A 181 16.77 -2.32 -6.00
CA ALA A 181 15.56 -3.06 -5.60
C ALA A 181 14.31 -2.18 -5.41
N LEU A 182 14.45 -0.85 -5.30
CA LEU A 182 13.30 0.09 -5.29
C LEU A 182 12.72 0.32 -6.69
N VAL A 183 13.48 0.12 -7.76
CA VAL A 183 13.05 0.46 -9.13
C VAL A 183 11.73 -0.23 -9.51
N PRO A 184 11.53 -1.55 -9.29
CA PRO A 184 10.24 -2.18 -9.59
C PRO A 184 9.08 -1.64 -8.75
N ALA A 185 9.35 -1.10 -7.56
CA ALA A 185 8.32 -0.53 -6.69
C ALA A 185 7.85 0.87 -7.13
N MET A 186 8.56 1.52 -8.06
CA MET A 186 8.18 2.81 -8.63
C MET A 186 7.07 2.65 -9.69
N PHE A 187 6.96 1.49 -10.34
CA PHE A 187 6.00 1.19 -11.41
C PHE A 187 4.89 0.25 -10.95
#